data_6f9dac3f5aa19d4ece41a44e390cd89e
#
_entry.id   6f9dac3f5aa19d4ece41a44e390cd89e
#
_cell.length_a   1.000
_cell.length_b   1.000
_cell.length_c   1.000
_cell.angle_alpha   90.00
_cell.angle_beta   90.00
_cell.angle_gamma   90.00
#
_symmetry.space_group_name_H-M   'P 1'
#
loop_
_entity.id
_entity.type
_entity.pdbx_description
1 polymer ?
#
loop_
_entity_poly.entity_id
_entity_poly.type
_entity_poly.pdbx_seq_one_letter_code
_entity_poly.pdbx_strand_id
1 'polypeptide(L)'
;MYHNIMNIKLYLFLVLILPFVHCSKDLTTDANNEFDRNFDTDDLATNLEGDLQISDFVWKGLNEFYYWQDQVSELSDEKLIDEKEYADYIKNNSNPDLFFESLKHSDDRFSWIQDNYVELENNLQGVFATNGVEFGLLYACENCNQVLGFVKYIYKGSNADGKNIKRGDFFNGVNGTILNDSNYISLLFGENLNYTLNMASIENGKVISNGINVELTKEENFETNPIQINKTFDIQNGEQVGYLMYNQFVANKSSDLNDVFAEFRNKNINNLIVDLRYNGGGSVKNCIELASMVTGQFESGVFAKEQWNTKLISYLEKRFGSESLI
;
A
#
# COMPACT_ATOMS: atom_id res chain seq x y z
N MET A 1 4.21 22.55 1.56
CA MET A 1 3.19 22.23 2.57
C MET A 1 2.14 21.41 1.84
N TYR A 2 2.33 20.08 1.80
CA TYR A 2 1.42 19.18 1.09
C TYR A 2 0.29 18.84 2.05
N HIS A 3 -0.85 19.48 1.90
CA HIS A 3 -2.06 19.04 2.57
C HIS A 3 -2.61 17.84 1.82
N ASN A 4 -2.78 16.77 2.57
CA ASN A 4 -3.32 15.51 2.14
C ASN A 4 -4.68 15.68 1.44
N ILE A 5 -4.70 15.57 0.12
CA ILE A 5 -5.92 15.21 -0.62
C ILE A 5 -6.18 13.70 -0.47
N MET A 6 -5.48 13.04 0.42
CA MET A 6 -5.61 11.60 0.64
C MET A 6 -6.48 11.31 1.86
N ASN A 7 -7.76 11.71 1.80
CA ASN A 7 -8.82 11.03 2.53
C ASN A 7 -9.61 10.18 1.54
N ILE A 8 -8.90 9.30 0.85
CA ILE A 8 -9.55 8.18 0.18
C ILE A 8 -9.90 7.22 1.31
N LYS A 9 -11.19 6.96 1.49
CA LYS A 9 -11.65 5.87 2.35
C LYS A 9 -11.22 4.56 1.71
N LEU A 10 -10.03 4.16 2.00
CA LEU A 10 -9.48 2.87 1.69
C LEU A 10 -9.50 2.12 3.01
N TYR A 11 -10.19 1.01 3.11
CA TYR A 11 -10.41 0.25 4.33
C TYR A 11 -9.48 -0.95 4.38
N LEU A 12 -8.61 -1.05 5.37
CA LEU A 12 -7.62 -2.13 5.52
C LEU A 12 -7.88 -2.98 6.74
N PHE A 13 -7.93 -4.23 6.49
CA PHE A 13 -7.62 -5.27 7.45
C PHE A 13 -6.13 -5.24 7.76
N LEU A 14 -5.76 -5.26 9.02
CA LEU A 14 -4.40 -5.49 9.45
C LEU A 14 -4.01 -6.92 9.03
N VAL A 15 -3.63 -7.10 7.76
CA VAL A 15 -2.94 -8.34 7.38
C VAL A 15 -1.55 -8.20 7.96
N LEU A 16 -1.34 -8.84 9.08
CA LEU A 16 0.00 -9.19 9.49
C LEU A 16 0.61 -10.02 8.36
N ILE A 17 1.39 -9.37 7.53
CA ILE A 17 2.37 -10.08 6.74
C ILE A 17 3.43 -10.52 7.74
N LEU A 18 3.13 -11.64 8.44
CA LEU A 18 4.20 -12.40 9.06
C LEU A 18 5.16 -12.70 7.92
N PRO A 19 6.42 -12.30 8.01
CA PRO A 19 7.41 -12.76 7.06
C PRO A 19 7.37 -14.28 7.14
N PHE A 20 6.83 -14.95 6.13
CA PHE A 20 7.13 -16.34 5.93
C PHE A 20 8.63 -16.41 5.62
N VAL A 21 9.41 -16.50 6.68
CA VAL A 21 10.79 -16.95 6.60
C VAL A 21 10.68 -18.40 6.13
N HIS A 22 10.78 -18.61 4.82
CA HIS A 22 11.08 -19.91 4.28
C HIS A 22 12.56 -20.20 4.57
N CYS A 23 12.84 -20.51 5.83
CA CYS A 23 13.91 -21.43 6.14
C CYS A 23 13.38 -22.83 5.79
N SER A 24 13.98 -23.48 4.82
CA SER A 24 13.68 -24.85 4.41
C SER A 24 13.95 -25.82 5.58
N LYS A 25 12.98 -25.99 6.44
CA LYS A 25 12.74 -27.15 7.31
C LYS A 25 11.24 -27.26 7.48
N ASP A 26 10.71 -28.45 7.23
CA ASP A 26 9.31 -28.78 7.42
C ASP A 26 8.78 -28.26 8.75
N LEU A 27 8.08 -27.12 8.73
CA LEU A 27 7.40 -26.50 9.87
C LEU A 27 5.88 -26.69 9.78
N THR A 28 5.42 -27.70 9.02
CA THR A 28 4.00 -27.92 8.79
C THR A 28 3.28 -28.66 9.91
N THR A 29 3.96 -29.12 10.97
CA THR A 29 3.33 -29.89 12.05
C THR A 29 3.25 -29.20 13.40
N ASP A 30 4.02 -28.15 13.68
CA ASP A 30 4.01 -27.51 15.01
C ASP A 30 3.44 -26.09 15.04
N ALA A 31 3.19 -25.47 13.88
CA ALA A 31 2.68 -24.09 13.82
C ALA A 31 1.19 -23.96 14.22
N ASN A 32 0.43 -25.05 14.17
CA ASN A 32 -1.00 -25.03 14.49
C ASN A 32 -1.32 -25.19 15.99
N ASN A 33 -0.35 -25.47 16.84
CA ASN A 33 -0.63 -25.83 18.24
C ASN A 33 -0.25 -24.79 19.29
N GLU A 34 0.38 -23.67 18.96
CA GLU A 34 0.75 -22.64 19.95
C GLU A 34 0.27 -21.23 19.62
N PHE A 35 -0.31 -21.00 18.46
CA PHE A 35 -1.14 -19.81 18.22
C PHE A 35 -2.54 -19.99 18.85
N ASP A 36 -2.82 -21.20 19.33
CA ASP A 36 -3.89 -21.49 20.26
C ASP A 36 -3.48 -21.05 21.69
N ARG A 37 -3.11 -19.78 21.89
CA ARG A 37 -3.70 -19.15 23.06
C ARG A 37 -5.17 -19.21 22.74
N ASN A 38 -5.91 -20.00 23.49
CA ASN A 38 -7.32 -19.88 23.57
C ASN A 38 -7.66 -18.38 23.58
N PHE A 39 -7.71 -17.77 22.41
CA PHE A 39 -8.74 -16.80 22.19
C PHE A 39 -9.97 -17.67 22.30
N ASP A 40 -10.42 -17.83 23.53
CA ASP A 40 -11.76 -18.29 23.78
C ASP A 40 -12.65 -17.20 23.20
N THR A 41 -12.67 -17.15 21.85
CA THR A 41 -13.52 -16.28 21.07
C THR A 41 -14.97 -16.65 21.30
N ASP A 42 -15.21 -17.75 21.95
CA ASP A 42 -16.54 -18.31 22.13
C ASP A 42 -17.34 -17.64 23.27
N ASP A 43 -16.71 -16.96 24.23
CA ASP A 43 -17.46 -16.46 25.39
C ASP A 43 -17.75 -14.94 25.41
N LEU A 44 -16.98 -14.10 24.73
CA LEU A 44 -17.17 -12.64 24.77
C LEU A 44 -17.99 -12.06 23.63
N ALA A 45 -18.17 -12.77 22.53
CA ALA A 45 -18.79 -12.27 21.31
C ALA A 45 -20.05 -13.04 20.89
N THR A 46 -20.60 -13.89 21.71
CA THR A 46 -21.66 -14.83 21.33
C THR A 46 -22.98 -14.22 20.86
N ASN A 47 -23.09 -12.87 20.84
CA ASN A 47 -24.28 -12.19 20.36
C ASN A 47 -23.98 -10.91 19.54
N LEU A 48 -22.78 -10.75 19.01
CA LEU A 48 -22.48 -9.64 18.11
C LEU A 48 -22.65 -10.11 16.66
N GLU A 49 -23.43 -9.37 15.87
CA GLU A 49 -23.70 -9.68 14.46
C GLU A 49 -23.38 -8.45 13.58
N GLY A 50 -23.04 -8.72 12.32
CA GLY A 50 -22.80 -7.66 11.33
C GLY A 50 -21.68 -6.71 11.73
N ASP A 51 -21.94 -5.42 11.66
CA ASP A 51 -20.96 -4.36 11.93
C ASP A 51 -20.39 -4.41 13.34
N LEU A 52 -21.15 -4.92 14.33
CA LEU A 52 -20.66 -5.07 15.70
C LEU A 52 -19.59 -6.15 15.80
N GLN A 53 -19.74 -7.25 15.04
CA GLN A 53 -18.73 -8.30 14.98
C GLN A 53 -17.45 -7.78 14.30
N ILE A 54 -17.59 -6.93 13.29
CA ILE A 54 -16.46 -6.29 12.63
C ILE A 54 -15.77 -5.31 13.59
N SER A 55 -16.52 -4.49 14.33
CA SER A 55 -15.96 -3.59 15.34
C SER A 55 -15.21 -4.34 16.44
N ASP A 56 -15.75 -5.46 16.93
CA ASP A 56 -15.06 -6.33 17.88
C ASP A 56 -13.73 -6.87 17.31
N PHE A 57 -13.76 -7.33 16.07
CA PHE A 57 -12.56 -7.79 15.38
C PHE A 57 -11.53 -6.67 15.22
N VAL A 58 -11.95 -5.46 14.83
CA VAL A 58 -11.09 -4.28 14.72
C VAL A 58 -10.41 -3.98 16.05
N TRP A 59 -11.19 -3.95 17.14
CA TRP A 59 -10.62 -3.66 18.45
C TRP A 59 -9.61 -4.72 18.89
N LYS A 60 -9.96 -6.02 18.77
CA LYS A 60 -9.05 -7.12 19.13
C LYS A 60 -7.78 -7.11 18.29
N GLY A 61 -7.89 -6.84 17.00
CA GLY A 61 -6.74 -6.73 16.11
C GLY A 61 -5.80 -5.60 16.50
N LEU A 62 -6.34 -4.42 16.78
CA LEU A 62 -5.54 -3.29 17.23
C LEU A 62 -4.97 -3.50 18.63
N ASN A 63 -5.75 -4.06 19.56
CA ASN A 63 -5.27 -4.37 20.91
C ASN A 63 -4.08 -5.33 20.88
N GLU A 64 -4.05 -6.32 19.99
CA GLU A 64 -2.96 -7.30 19.93
C GLU A 64 -1.78 -6.82 19.10
N PHE A 65 -2.00 -6.20 17.94
CA PHE A 65 -0.97 -6.01 16.94
C PHE A 65 -0.55 -4.56 16.71
N TYR A 66 -1.32 -3.58 17.18
CA TYR A 66 -1.07 -2.19 16.87
C TYR A 66 0.19 -1.66 17.56
N TYR A 67 1.07 -1.01 16.81
CA TYR A 67 2.35 -0.52 17.33
C TYR A 67 2.18 0.42 18.54
N TRP A 68 1.20 1.32 18.50
CA TRP A 68 0.91 2.27 19.59
C TRP A 68 -0.15 1.76 20.58
N GLN A 69 -0.38 0.46 20.68
CA GLN A 69 -1.40 -0.14 21.53
C GLN A 69 -1.33 0.36 22.98
N ASP A 70 -0.14 0.43 23.55
CA ASP A 70 0.12 0.87 24.93
C ASP A 70 -0.06 2.39 25.14
N GLN A 71 -0.13 3.18 24.08
CA GLN A 71 -0.31 4.62 24.11
C GLN A 71 -1.76 5.04 23.83
N VAL A 72 -2.61 4.10 23.45
CA VAL A 72 -4.04 4.32 23.23
C VAL A 72 -4.84 3.69 24.35
N SER A 73 -5.35 4.51 25.29
CA SER A 73 -6.09 4.04 26.48
C SER A 73 -7.28 3.15 26.14
N GLU A 74 -7.93 3.42 25.01
CA GLU A 74 -9.08 2.66 24.52
C GLU A 74 -8.71 1.24 24.05
N LEU A 75 -7.42 0.95 23.88
CA LEU A 75 -6.89 -0.38 23.56
C LEU A 75 -6.30 -1.12 24.78
N SER A 76 -6.58 -0.66 26.00
CA SER A 76 -6.13 -1.34 27.22
C SER A 76 -6.83 -2.69 27.42
N ASP A 77 -6.07 -3.71 27.84
CA ASP A 77 -6.59 -5.03 28.22
C ASP A 77 -7.61 -4.97 29.36
N GLU A 78 -7.59 -3.91 30.16
CA GLU A 78 -8.57 -3.68 31.22
C GLU A 78 -10.01 -3.67 30.72
N LYS A 79 -10.24 -3.30 29.45
CA LYS A 79 -11.58 -3.35 28.83
C LYS A 79 -12.14 -4.77 28.70
N LEU A 80 -11.29 -5.78 28.71
CA LEU A 80 -11.72 -7.19 28.63
C LEU A 80 -12.07 -7.81 29.98
N ILE A 81 -11.85 -7.08 31.10
CA ILE A 81 -12.09 -7.62 32.45
C ILE A 81 -13.60 -7.78 32.72
N ASP A 82 -14.41 -6.85 32.23
CA ASP A 82 -15.88 -6.91 32.34
C ASP A 82 -16.50 -7.10 30.96
N GLU A 83 -17.00 -8.30 30.71
CA GLU A 83 -17.60 -8.68 29.43
C GLU A 83 -18.79 -7.81 29.03
N LYS A 84 -19.58 -7.40 30.01
CA LYS A 84 -20.76 -6.57 29.74
C LYS A 84 -20.35 -5.15 29.36
N GLU A 85 -19.39 -4.57 30.09
CA GLU A 85 -18.87 -3.23 29.77
C GLU A 85 -18.21 -3.24 28.40
N TYR A 86 -17.45 -4.29 28.07
CA TYR A 86 -16.84 -4.46 26.75
C TYR A 86 -17.91 -4.57 25.64
N ALA A 87 -18.93 -5.43 25.84
CA ALA A 87 -20.01 -5.57 24.85
C ALA A 87 -20.76 -4.26 24.63
N ASP A 88 -21.03 -3.48 25.70
CA ASP A 88 -21.67 -2.19 25.60
C ASP A 88 -20.76 -1.15 24.92
N TYR A 89 -19.45 -1.23 25.14
CA TYR A 89 -18.46 -0.40 24.45
C TYR A 89 -18.46 -0.66 22.93
N ILE A 90 -18.46 -1.95 22.51
CA ILE A 90 -18.57 -2.30 21.08
C ILE A 90 -19.90 -1.84 20.48
N LYS A 91 -21.03 -2.02 21.17
CA LYS A 91 -22.35 -1.55 20.70
C LYS A 91 -22.40 -0.03 20.48
N ASN A 92 -21.69 0.72 21.30
CA ASN A 92 -21.62 2.18 21.16
C ASN A 92 -20.72 2.62 19.99
N ASN A 93 -19.96 1.69 19.40
CA ASN A 93 -19.03 1.88 18.29
C ASN A 93 -19.40 0.97 17.11
N SER A 94 -20.65 1.02 16.69
CA SER A 94 -21.23 0.13 15.70
C SER A 94 -20.82 0.39 14.24
N ASN A 95 -20.11 1.48 13.96
CA ASN A 95 -19.53 1.75 12.64
C ASN A 95 -18.06 1.38 12.68
N PRO A 96 -17.62 0.27 12.04
CA PRO A 96 -16.25 -0.23 12.13
C PRO A 96 -15.20 0.77 11.66
N ASP A 97 -15.51 1.56 10.62
CA ASP A 97 -14.60 2.53 10.04
C ASP A 97 -14.32 3.68 10.98
N LEU A 98 -15.41 4.29 11.49
CA LEU A 98 -15.28 5.38 12.43
C LEU A 98 -14.64 4.91 13.74
N PHE A 99 -14.93 3.67 14.12
CA PHE A 99 -14.32 3.06 15.29
C PHE A 99 -12.82 2.85 15.10
N PHE A 100 -12.40 2.26 13.98
CA PHE A 100 -10.99 2.11 13.64
C PHE A 100 -10.27 3.47 13.67
N GLU A 101 -10.83 4.48 13.01
CA GLU A 101 -10.24 5.82 12.97
C GLU A 101 -10.12 6.45 14.38
N SER A 102 -11.08 6.17 15.28
CA SER A 102 -11.06 6.67 16.65
C SER A 102 -9.99 6.02 17.54
N LEU A 103 -9.55 4.80 17.17
CA LEU A 103 -8.54 4.03 17.90
C LEU A 103 -7.11 4.29 17.42
N LYS A 104 -6.93 5.05 16.34
CA LYS A 104 -5.59 5.36 15.83
C LYS A 104 -4.88 6.39 16.68
N HIS A 105 -3.59 6.16 16.90
CA HIS A 105 -2.71 7.15 17.51
C HIS A 105 -2.51 8.36 16.58
N SER A 106 -2.36 9.55 17.15
CA SER A 106 -2.23 10.81 16.38
C SER A 106 -1.04 10.83 15.41
N ASP A 107 0.02 10.09 15.68
CA ASP A 107 1.20 9.98 14.83
C ASP A 107 1.06 8.92 13.74
N ASP A 108 0.01 8.09 13.81
CA ASP A 108 -0.25 7.07 12.80
C ASP A 108 -0.78 7.68 11.51
N ARG A 109 0.02 7.58 10.47
CA ARG A 109 -0.28 8.09 9.13
C ARG A 109 -0.44 6.99 8.08
N PHE A 110 -0.31 5.73 8.48
CA PHE A 110 -0.19 4.61 7.56
C PHE A 110 -1.27 3.55 7.75
N SER A 111 -1.82 3.39 8.97
CA SER A 111 -2.86 2.39 9.20
C SER A 111 -4.18 2.81 8.56
N TRP A 112 -4.83 1.88 7.93
CA TRP A 112 -6.09 2.03 7.22
C TRP A 112 -6.88 0.71 7.29
N ILE A 113 -8.18 0.71 6.98
CA ILE A 113 -9.07 -0.46 7.03
C ILE A 113 -9.72 -0.70 5.66
N GLN A 114 -9.95 -1.96 5.26
CA GLN A 114 -10.60 -2.34 4.00
C GLN A 114 -11.65 -3.42 4.24
N ASP A 115 -12.80 -3.30 3.57
CA ASP A 115 -13.95 -4.19 3.73
C ASP A 115 -13.75 -5.58 3.13
N ASN A 116 -12.89 -5.68 2.11
CA ASN A 116 -12.72 -6.89 1.33
C ASN A 116 -11.26 -7.38 1.39
N TYR A 117 -11.04 -8.45 2.17
CA TYR A 117 -9.70 -9.02 2.32
C TYR A 117 -9.15 -9.63 1.02
N VAL A 118 -10.00 -10.16 0.13
CA VAL A 118 -9.57 -10.71 -1.16
C VAL A 118 -9.04 -9.61 -2.06
N GLU A 119 -9.72 -8.47 -2.08
CA GLU A 119 -9.26 -7.29 -2.81
C GLU A 119 -7.94 -6.78 -2.23
N LEU A 120 -7.80 -6.77 -0.90
CA LEU A 120 -6.56 -6.42 -0.25
C LEU A 120 -5.41 -7.34 -0.65
N GLU A 121 -5.60 -8.67 -0.59
CA GLU A 121 -4.59 -9.64 -0.98
C GLU A 121 -4.18 -9.45 -2.45
N ASN A 122 -5.15 -9.25 -3.34
CA ASN A 122 -4.89 -8.97 -4.74
C ASN A 122 -4.08 -7.66 -4.92
N ASN A 123 -4.46 -6.60 -4.23
CA ASN A 123 -3.75 -5.31 -4.27
C ASN A 123 -2.29 -5.44 -3.80
N LEU A 124 -2.04 -6.23 -2.75
CA LEU A 124 -0.68 -6.53 -2.25
C LEU A 124 0.15 -7.35 -3.25
N GLN A 125 -0.51 -8.13 -4.09
CA GLN A 125 0.11 -8.88 -5.19
C GLN A 125 0.23 -8.06 -6.49
N GLY A 126 -0.21 -6.81 -6.48
CA GLY A 126 -0.20 -5.94 -7.66
C GLY A 126 -1.30 -6.24 -8.67
N VAL A 127 -2.40 -6.88 -8.24
CA VAL A 127 -3.56 -7.21 -9.06
C VAL A 127 -4.74 -6.37 -8.60
N PHE A 128 -5.24 -5.47 -9.45
CA PHE A 128 -6.37 -4.60 -9.12
C PHE A 128 -7.05 -4.04 -10.38
N ALA A 129 -8.24 -3.45 -10.18
CA ALA A 129 -8.96 -2.81 -11.27
C ALA A 129 -8.31 -1.47 -11.65
N THR A 130 -7.77 -1.37 -12.86
CA THR A 130 -7.14 -0.13 -13.34
C THR A 130 -7.31 0.04 -14.86
N ASN A 131 -7.33 1.28 -15.31
CA ASN A 131 -7.17 1.60 -16.73
C ASN A 131 -5.70 1.80 -17.14
N GLY A 132 -4.79 1.71 -16.17
CA GLY A 132 -3.36 1.83 -16.38
C GLY A 132 -2.76 3.21 -16.21
N VAL A 133 -3.57 4.24 -15.98
CA VAL A 133 -3.06 5.59 -15.70
C VAL A 133 -2.75 5.72 -14.21
N GLU A 134 -1.48 5.80 -13.86
CA GLU A 134 -1.06 6.20 -12.52
C GLU A 134 -0.88 7.70 -12.46
N PHE A 135 -1.53 8.32 -11.49
CA PHE A 135 -1.55 9.78 -11.36
C PHE A 135 -1.39 10.24 -9.91
N GLY A 136 -1.09 11.50 -9.76
CA GLY A 136 -1.19 12.22 -8.50
C GLY A 136 -2.21 13.34 -8.62
N LEU A 137 -2.70 13.80 -7.48
CA LEU A 137 -3.65 14.90 -7.40
C LEU A 137 -3.07 16.04 -6.59
N LEU A 138 -3.38 17.25 -6.97
CA LEU A 138 -3.03 18.48 -6.25
C LEU A 138 -4.12 19.52 -6.44
N TYR A 139 -4.14 20.55 -5.60
CA TYR A 139 -4.99 21.69 -5.86
C TYR A 139 -4.42 22.54 -7.01
N ALA A 140 -5.28 22.98 -7.91
CA ALA A 140 -4.91 23.79 -9.08
C ALA A 140 -4.36 25.16 -8.70
N CYS A 141 -4.68 25.66 -7.53
CA CYS A 141 -4.20 26.93 -7.00
C CYS A 141 -4.23 26.96 -5.47
N GLU A 142 -3.54 27.91 -4.86
CA GLU A 142 -3.61 28.18 -3.45
C GLU A 142 -5.01 28.69 -3.09
N ASN A 143 -5.62 28.12 -2.05
CA ASN A 143 -6.97 28.47 -1.56
C ASN A 143 -8.12 28.29 -2.57
N CYS A 144 -7.99 27.39 -3.54
CA CYS A 144 -9.11 26.97 -4.39
C CYS A 144 -9.49 25.50 -4.11
N ASN A 145 -10.71 25.13 -4.52
CA ASN A 145 -11.22 23.77 -4.39
C ASN A 145 -11.03 22.94 -5.69
N GLN A 146 -10.50 23.52 -6.74
CA GLN A 146 -10.25 22.83 -8.00
C GLN A 146 -9.10 21.84 -7.86
N VAL A 147 -9.34 20.58 -8.28
CA VAL A 147 -8.35 19.50 -8.29
C VAL A 147 -7.76 19.35 -9.69
N LEU A 148 -6.45 19.22 -9.73
CA LEU A 148 -5.66 18.94 -10.94
C LEU A 148 -4.97 17.59 -10.77
N GLY A 149 -5.16 16.72 -11.74
CA GLY A 149 -4.44 15.46 -11.84
C GLY A 149 -3.19 15.61 -12.72
N PHE A 150 -2.14 14.89 -12.36
CA PHE A 150 -0.94 14.75 -13.19
C PHE A 150 -0.55 13.30 -13.34
N VAL A 151 -0.20 12.90 -14.58
CA VAL A 151 0.15 11.53 -14.91
C VAL A 151 1.58 11.23 -14.47
N LYS A 152 1.74 10.24 -13.60
CA LYS A 152 3.04 9.75 -13.13
C LYS A 152 3.67 8.80 -14.14
N TYR A 153 2.90 7.80 -14.59
CA TYR A 153 3.27 6.81 -15.60
C TYR A 153 2.03 6.07 -16.11
N ILE A 154 2.23 5.27 -17.14
CA ILE A 154 1.21 4.38 -17.69
C ILE A 154 1.71 2.94 -17.54
N TYR A 155 0.88 2.04 -17.06
CA TYR A 155 1.19 0.62 -17.06
C TYR A 155 1.20 0.07 -18.49
N LYS A 156 2.28 -0.60 -18.84
CA LYS A 156 2.42 -1.23 -20.15
C LYS A 156 1.40 -2.37 -20.31
N GLY A 157 0.75 -2.43 -21.46
CA GLY A 157 -0.28 -3.42 -21.78
C GLY A 157 -1.67 -3.12 -21.22
N SER A 158 -1.84 -2.00 -20.50
CA SER A 158 -3.14 -1.55 -19.99
C SER A 158 -3.99 -0.85 -21.05
N ASN A 159 -5.24 -0.58 -20.71
CA ASN A 159 -6.16 0.17 -21.58
C ASN A 159 -5.63 1.55 -21.97
N ALA A 160 -4.87 2.21 -21.11
CA ALA A 160 -4.27 3.52 -21.39
C ALA A 160 -3.02 3.43 -22.28
N ASP A 161 -2.40 2.25 -22.38
CA ASP A 161 -1.17 2.08 -23.16
C ASP A 161 -1.45 2.32 -24.66
N GLY A 162 -0.65 3.20 -25.25
CA GLY A 162 -0.82 3.60 -26.67
C GLY A 162 -1.89 4.65 -26.92
N LYS A 163 -2.64 5.11 -25.90
CA LYS A 163 -3.56 6.24 -26.04
C LYS A 163 -2.83 7.59 -25.99
N ASN A 164 -3.52 8.67 -26.32
CA ASN A 164 -2.98 10.01 -26.30
C ASN A 164 -2.88 10.58 -24.89
N ILE A 165 -2.14 9.87 -24.04
CA ILE A 165 -1.84 10.25 -22.65
C ILE A 165 -0.45 9.71 -22.29
N LYS A 166 0.33 10.50 -21.58
CA LYS A 166 1.69 10.14 -21.18
C LYS A 166 2.10 10.80 -19.88
N ARG A 167 3.20 10.33 -19.32
CA ARG A 167 3.82 10.93 -18.13
C ARG A 167 4.02 12.43 -18.31
N GLY A 168 3.61 13.20 -17.30
CA GLY A 168 3.70 14.65 -17.24
C GLY A 168 2.49 15.37 -17.80
N ASP A 169 1.55 14.68 -18.42
CA ASP A 169 0.28 15.27 -18.82
C ASP A 169 -0.58 15.60 -17.62
N PHE A 170 -1.42 16.62 -17.77
CA PHE A 170 -2.37 17.07 -16.75
C PHE A 170 -3.81 16.80 -17.20
N PHE A 171 -4.70 16.58 -16.23
CA PHE A 171 -6.14 16.54 -16.44
C PHE A 171 -6.86 17.28 -15.31
N ASN A 172 -7.96 17.91 -15.61
CA ASN A 172 -8.74 18.69 -14.66
C ASN A 172 -10.22 18.33 -14.65
N GLY A 173 -10.61 17.29 -15.37
CA GLY A 173 -12.00 16.88 -15.45
C GLY A 173 -12.19 15.40 -15.79
N VAL A 174 -13.39 14.91 -15.52
CA VAL A 174 -13.85 13.57 -15.87
C VAL A 174 -15.27 13.68 -16.47
N ASN A 175 -15.48 13.08 -17.63
CA ASN A 175 -16.77 13.09 -18.34
C ASN A 175 -17.36 14.49 -18.52
N GLY A 176 -16.51 15.50 -18.79
CA GLY A 176 -16.90 16.90 -18.93
C GLY A 176 -17.12 17.67 -17.63
N THR A 177 -16.99 17.01 -16.48
CA THR A 177 -17.13 17.63 -15.16
C THR A 177 -15.77 18.01 -14.60
N ILE A 178 -15.59 19.28 -14.24
CA ILE A 178 -14.35 19.76 -13.62
C ILE A 178 -14.18 19.14 -12.22
N LEU A 179 -12.96 18.66 -11.94
CA LEU A 179 -12.60 18.07 -10.66
C LEU A 179 -12.46 19.13 -9.56
N ASN A 180 -13.00 18.80 -8.40
CA ASN A 180 -12.87 19.59 -7.18
C ASN A 180 -12.82 18.68 -5.94
N ASP A 181 -12.64 19.26 -4.77
CA ASP A 181 -12.52 18.54 -3.49
C ASP A 181 -13.77 17.73 -3.11
N SER A 182 -14.93 18.06 -3.63
CA SER A 182 -16.19 17.36 -3.32
C SER A 182 -16.52 16.20 -4.29
N ASN A 183 -15.93 16.17 -5.49
CA ASN A 183 -16.32 15.21 -6.52
C ASN A 183 -15.20 14.28 -7.04
N TYR A 184 -13.93 14.60 -6.77
CA TYR A 184 -12.82 13.84 -7.38
C TYR A 184 -12.80 12.35 -6.97
N ILE A 185 -13.23 12.02 -5.75
CA ILE A 185 -13.28 10.64 -5.27
C ILE A 185 -14.29 9.84 -6.11
N SER A 186 -15.52 10.32 -6.19
CA SER A 186 -16.58 9.61 -6.93
C SER A 186 -16.32 9.51 -8.42
N LEU A 187 -15.68 10.53 -9.01
CA LEU A 187 -15.41 10.56 -10.45
C LEU A 187 -14.20 9.70 -10.86
N LEU A 188 -13.13 9.66 -10.07
CA LEU A 188 -11.90 8.94 -10.42
C LEU A 188 -11.84 7.53 -9.82
N PHE A 189 -12.35 7.37 -8.60
CA PHE A 189 -12.23 6.14 -7.82
C PHE A 189 -13.56 5.41 -7.60
N GLY A 190 -14.67 5.96 -8.10
CA GLY A 190 -15.97 5.31 -8.06
C GLY A 190 -16.03 4.03 -8.90
N GLU A 191 -17.16 3.35 -8.81
CA GLU A 191 -17.43 2.03 -9.43
C GLU A 191 -17.48 2.05 -10.96
N ASN A 192 -17.55 3.24 -11.58
CA ASN A 192 -17.61 3.35 -13.05
C ASN A 192 -16.33 2.81 -13.67
N LEU A 193 -16.46 1.75 -14.44
CA LEU A 193 -15.34 1.16 -15.17
C LEU A 193 -14.92 2.02 -16.37
N ASN A 194 -15.84 2.80 -16.95
CA ASN A 194 -15.59 3.61 -18.13
C ASN A 194 -15.73 5.10 -17.82
N TYR A 195 -14.71 5.87 -18.12
CA TYR A 195 -14.76 7.33 -18.03
C TYR A 195 -13.78 8.00 -18.99
N THR A 196 -14.01 9.29 -19.24
CA THR A 196 -13.15 10.11 -20.09
C THR A 196 -12.40 11.10 -19.23
N LEU A 197 -11.07 11.08 -19.28
CA LEU A 197 -10.25 12.15 -18.72
C LEU A 197 -10.29 13.37 -19.65
N ASN A 198 -10.63 14.52 -19.11
CA ASN A 198 -10.52 15.80 -19.80
C ASN A 198 -9.15 16.41 -19.50
N MET A 199 -8.29 16.46 -20.52
CA MET A 199 -6.91 16.87 -20.35
C MET A 199 -6.78 18.39 -20.23
N ALA A 200 -5.72 18.81 -19.58
CA ALA A 200 -5.46 20.21 -19.28
C ALA A 200 -4.00 20.58 -19.59
N SER A 201 -3.78 21.89 -19.73
CA SER A 201 -2.46 22.50 -19.82
C SER A 201 -2.31 23.55 -18.73
N ILE A 202 -1.06 23.86 -18.37
CA ILE A 202 -0.75 24.98 -17.47
C ILE A 202 -0.17 26.11 -18.34
N GLU A 203 -0.92 27.21 -18.45
CA GLU A 203 -0.52 28.38 -19.21
C GLU A 203 -0.51 29.62 -18.31
N ASN A 204 0.63 30.29 -18.23
CA ASN A 204 0.81 31.46 -17.36
C ASN A 204 0.37 31.21 -15.90
N GLY A 205 0.65 30.00 -15.38
CA GLY A 205 0.28 29.59 -14.02
C GLY A 205 -1.19 29.28 -13.82
N LYS A 206 -1.99 29.21 -14.90
CA LYS A 206 -3.42 28.84 -14.85
C LYS A 206 -3.66 27.50 -15.50
N VAL A 207 -4.53 26.71 -14.90
CA VAL A 207 -5.01 25.44 -15.47
C VAL A 207 -6.08 25.74 -16.51
N ILE A 208 -5.87 25.28 -17.73
CA ILE A 208 -6.76 25.48 -18.88
C ILE A 208 -7.06 24.12 -19.50
N SER A 209 -8.33 23.82 -19.81
CA SER A 209 -8.69 22.66 -20.61
C SER A 209 -8.08 22.79 -22.01
N ASN A 210 -7.37 21.76 -22.46
CA ASN A 210 -6.71 21.76 -23.78
C ASN A 210 -7.56 21.12 -24.89
N GLY A 211 -8.81 20.71 -24.58
CA GLY A 211 -9.73 20.11 -25.52
C GLY A 211 -9.46 18.62 -25.84
N ILE A 212 -8.38 18.04 -25.30
CA ILE A 212 -8.08 16.62 -25.47
C ILE A 212 -8.91 15.82 -24.47
N ASN A 213 -9.54 14.75 -24.98
CA ASN A 213 -10.30 13.82 -24.18
C ASN A 213 -9.74 12.41 -24.37
N VAL A 214 -9.48 11.71 -23.27
CA VAL A 214 -8.95 10.34 -23.31
C VAL A 214 -9.96 9.40 -22.67
N GLU A 215 -10.57 8.58 -23.51
CA GLU A 215 -11.51 7.53 -23.04
C GLU A 215 -10.73 6.37 -22.42
N LEU A 216 -11.09 5.99 -21.21
CA LEU A 216 -10.43 4.97 -20.41
C LEU A 216 -11.44 3.94 -19.90
N THR A 217 -11.01 2.69 -19.90
CA THR A 217 -11.74 1.56 -19.30
C THR A 217 -10.86 0.90 -18.26
N LYS A 218 -11.37 0.73 -17.03
CA LYS A 218 -10.70 -0.07 -16.00
C LYS A 218 -10.82 -1.54 -16.38
N GLU A 219 -9.72 -2.25 -16.34
CA GLU A 219 -9.65 -3.70 -16.50
C GLU A 219 -9.61 -4.30 -15.10
N GLU A 220 -10.58 -5.16 -14.81
CA GLU A 220 -10.63 -5.89 -13.55
C GLU A 220 -9.48 -6.93 -13.51
N ASN A 221 -8.88 -7.10 -12.34
CA ASN A 221 -7.78 -8.04 -12.14
C ASN A 221 -6.57 -7.81 -13.05
N PHE A 222 -6.27 -6.56 -13.39
CA PHE A 222 -5.06 -6.23 -14.13
C PHE A 222 -3.82 -6.50 -13.26
N GLU A 223 -2.93 -7.38 -13.72
CA GLU A 223 -1.66 -7.67 -13.05
C GLU A 223 -0.63 -6.61 -13.45
N THR A 224 -0.21 -5.80 -12.48
CA THR A 224 0.80 -4.76 -12.70
C THR A 224 2.21 -5.33 -12.71
N ASN A 225 3.08 -4.73 -13.53
CA ASN A 225 4.51 -4.98 -13.44
C ASN A 225 5.17 -3.83 -12.66
N PRO A 226 5.73 -4.07 -11.46
CA PRO A 226 6.41 -3.03 -10.69
C PRO A 226 7.70 -2.53 -11.33
N ILE A 227 8.31 -3.30 -12.25
CA ILE A 227 9.45 -2.88 -13.06
C ILE A 227 8.94 -2.03 -14.22
N GLN A 228 8.77 -0.73 -13.96
CA GLN A 228 8.25 0.19 -14.95
C GLN A 228 9.26 0.46 -16.09
N ILE A 229 10.53 0.58 -15.74
CA ILE A 229 11.61 0.78 -16.71
C ILE A 229 12.82 -0.05 -16.28
N ASN A 230 13.36 -0.80 -17.25
CA ASN A 230 14.66 -1.45 -17.20
C ASN A 230 15.41 -1.07 -18.47
N LYS A 231 16.46 -0.26 -18.35
CA LYS A 231 17.25 0.24 -19.50
C LYS A 231 18.73 0.35 -19.15
N THR A 232 19.56 0.27 -20.20
CA THR A 232 20.98 0.56 -20.11
C THR A 232 21.28 1.74 -21.01
N PHE A 233 22.15 2.64 -20.56
CA PHE A 233 22.60 3.81 -21.30
C PHE A 233 24.12 3.77 -21.41
N ASP A 234 24.63 4.01 -22.61
CA ASP A 234 26.04 4.31 -22.83
C ASP A 234 26.30 5.77 -22.48
N ILE A 235 27.29 6.00 -21.64
CA ILE A 235 27.76 7.36 -21.33
C ILE A 235 29.14 7.59 -21.93
N GLN A 236 29.64 8.82 -21.83
CA GLN A 236 30.95 9.16 -22.35
C GLN A 236 32.03 8.25 -21.71
N ASN A 237 33.05 7.91 -22.48
CA ASN A 237 34.19 7.06 -22.12
C ASN A 237 33.92 5.54 -22.09
N GLY A 238 32.84 5.06 -22.68
CA GLY A 238 32.54 3.64 -22.76
C GLY A 238 31.99 3.02 -21.49
N GLU A 239 31.64 3.83 -20.52
CA GLU A 239 30.93 3.37 -19.33
C GLU A 239 29.44 3.16 -19.61
N GLN A 240 28.84 2.20 -18.91
CA GLN A 240 27.41 1.89 -19.01
C GLN A 240 26.70 2.14 -17.69
N VAL A 241 25.51 2.72 -17.80
CA VAL A 241 24.61 2.96 -16.66
C VAL A 241 23.36 2.12 -16.81
N GLY A 242 23.08 1.28 -15.81
CA GLY A 242 21.80 0.61 -15.65
C GLY A 242 20.80 1.60 -15.01
N TYR A 243 19.57 1.58 -15.50
CA TYR A 243 18.46 2.36 -14.90
C TYR A 243 17.28 1.42 -14.64
N LEU A 244 16.91 1.32 -13.38
CA LEU A 244 15.76 0.56 -12.91
C LEU A 244 14.75 1.53 -12.25
N MET A 245 13.54 1.64 -12.80
CA MET A 245 12.42 2.29 -12.15
C MET A 245 11.49 1.22 -11.58
N TYR A 246 11.38 1.17 -10.26
CA TYR A 246 10.66 0.15 -9.49
C TYR A 246 9.61 0.80 -8.60
N ASN A 247 8.33 0.60 -8.93
CA ASN A 247 7.25 1.41 -8.38
C ASN A 247 6.50 0.77 -7.19
N GLN A 248 6.74 -0.52 -6.92
CA GLN A 248 6.13 -1.21 -5.78
C GLN A 248 6.97 -2.43 -5.38
N PHE A 249 7.07 -2.72 -4.09
CA PHE A 249 7.69 -3.95 -3.61
C PHE A 249 6.65 -5.08 -3.55
N VAL A 250 6.51 -5.82 -4.63
CA VAL A 250 5.55 -6.93 -4.77
C VAL A 250 6.23 -8.24 -4.42
N ALA A 251 5.69 -8.98 -3.44
CA ALA A 251 6.36 -10.13 -2.84
C ALA A 251 6.72 -11.24 -3.84
N ASN A 252 5.91 -11.46 -4.88
CA ASN A 252 6.10 -12.50 -5.88
C ASN A 252 6.95 -12.06 -7.10
N LYS A 253 7.56 -10.86 -7.06
CA LYS A 253 8.33 -10.28 -8.18
C LYS A 253 9.85 -10.27 -7.95
N SER A 254 10.34 -11.05 -7.01
CA SER A 254 11.78 -11.17 -6.74
C SER A 254 12.56 -11.83 -7.88
N SER A 255 11.95 -12.80 -8.59
CA SER A 255 12.54 -13.40 -9.77
C SER A 255 12.76 -12.38 -10.89
N ASP A 256 11.78 -11.52 -11.13
CA ASP A 256 11.84 -10.49 -12.18
C ASP A 256 12.97 -9.48 -11.89
N LEU A 257 13.19 -9.13 -10.61
CA LEU A 257 14.35 -8.32 -10.21
C LEU A 257 15.68 -9.04 -10.47
N ASN A 258 15.78 -10.34 -10.15
CA ASN A 258 16.97 -11.14 -10.44
C ASN A 258 17.31 -11.13 -11.94
N ASP A 259 16.30 -11.24 -12.81
CA ASP A 259 16.49 -11.20 -14.26
C ASP A 259 17.02 -9.84 -14.72
N VAL A 260 16.51 -8.74 -14.18
CA VAL A 260 17.02 -7.39 -14.46
C VAL A 260 18.48 -7.25 -14.03
N PHE A 261 18.85 -7.70 -12.84
CA PHE A 261 20.22 -7.59 -12.36
C PHE A 261 21.17 -8.55 -13.12
N ALA A 262 20.67 -9.71 -13.56
CA ALA A 262 21.42 -10.59 -14.46
C ALA A 262 21.68 -9.92 -15.82
N GLU A 263 20.70 -9.22 -16.38
CA GLU A 263 20.87 -8.43 -17.61
C GLU A 263 21.92 -7.32 -17.42
N PHE A 264 21.83 -6.55 -16.32
CA PHE A 264 22.80 -5.50 -16.01
C PHE A 264 24.21 -6.04 -15.85
N ARG A 265 24.38 -7.18 -15.18
CA ARG A 265 25.67 -7.86 -15.06
C ARG A 265 26.22 -8.32 -16.42
N ASN A 266 25.38 -8.90 -17.28
CA ASN A 266 25.78 -9.36 -18.61
C ASN A 266 26.22 -8.19 -19.51
N LYS A 267 25.63 -7.01 -19.30
CA LYS A 267 26.01 -5.78 -20.01
C LYS A 267 27.18 -5.05 -19.36
N ASN A 268 27.74 -5.57 -18.26
CA ASN A 268 28.86 -4.99 -17.51
C ASN A 268 28.62 -3.52 -17.14
N ILE A 269 27.44 -3.19 -16.62
CA ILE A 269 27.18 -1.81 -16.18
C ILE A 269 28.19 -1.39 -15.11
N ASN A 270 28.64 -0.15 -15.17
CA ASN A 270 29.57 0.45 -14.20
C ASN A 270 28.84 1.18 -13.08
N ASN A 271 27.68 1.71 -13.38
CA ASN A 271 26.86 2.50 -12.48
C ASN A 271 25.40 2.08 -12.58
N LEU A 272 24.65 2.21 -11.47
CA LEU A 272 23.24 1.90 -11.40
C LEU A 272 22.45 3.09 -10.83
N ILE A 273 21.34 3.40 -11.49
CA ILE A 273 20.32 4.32 -10.97
C ILE A 273 19.10 3.49 -10.62
N VAL A 274 18.70 3.51 -9.35
CA VAL A 274 17.45 2.94 -8.88
C VAL A 274 16.48 4.08 -8.62
N ASP A 275 15.39 4.15 -9.40
CA ASP A 275 14.37 5.17 -9.28
C ASP A 275 13.16 4.64 -8.51
N LEU A 276 13.03 5.09 -7.25
CA LEU A 276 11.94 4.74 -6.33
C LEU A 276 10.98 5.92 -6.09
N ARG A 277 11.03 6.98 -6.90
CA ARG A 277 10.23 8.20 -6.68
C ARG A 277 8.74 7.95 -6.61
N TYR A 278 8.25 6.93 -7.30
CA TYR A 278 6.84 6.54 -7.30
C TYR A 278 6.58 5.22 -6.55
N ASN A 279 7.59 4.70 -5.85
CA ASN A 279 7.42 3.49 -5.05
C ASN A 279 6.62 3.81 -3.79
N GLY A 280 5.47 3.17 -3.65
CA GLY A 280 4.57 3.31 -2.50
C GLY A 280 4.88 2.39 -1.32
N GLY A 281 5.93 1.55 -1.42
CA GLY A 281 6.24 0.54 -0.42
C GLY A 281 5.83 -0.87 -0.86
N GLY A 282 5.53 -1.74 0.12
CA GLY A 282 5.10 -3.12 -0.08
C GLY A 282 5.89 -4.12 0.74
N SER A 283 6.30 -5.24 0.17
CA SER A 283 7.00 -6.33 0.84
C SER A 283 8.39 -5.92 1.34
N VAL A 284 8.60 -5.98 2.64
CA VAL A 284 9.91 -5.76 3.28
C VAL A 284 10.95 -6.74 2.74
N LYS A 285 10.58 -8.02 2.57
CA LYS A 285 11.45 -9.04 1.99
C LYS A 285 11.94 -8.65 0.60
N ASN A 286 11.03 -8.22 -0.29
CA ASN A 286 11.39 -7.80 -1.64
C ASN A 286 12.27 -6.52 -1.64
N CYS A 287 12.06 -5.62 -0.68
CA CYS A 287 12.92 -4.45 -0.46
C CYS A 287 14.34 -4.85 -0.05
N ILE A 288 14.48 -5.81 0.89
CA ILE A 288 15.77 -6.35 1.33
C ILE A 288 16.50 -7.02 0.16
N GLU A 289 15.79 -7.80 -0.65
CA GLU A 289 16.36 -8.48 -1.82
C GLU A 289 16.89 -7.46 -2.84
N LEU A 290 16.12 -6.40 -3.15
CA LEU A 290 16.60 -5.32 -4.01
C LEU A 290 17.86 -4.65 -3.44
N ALA A 291 17.86 -4.32 -2.15
CA ALA A 291 19.01 -3.71 -1.50
C ALA A 291 20.25 -4.61 -1.55
N SER A 292 20.07 -5.91 -1.34
CA SER A 292 21.15 -6.90 -1.43
C SER A 292 21.73 -7.01 -2.85
N MET A 293 20.86 -6.97 -3.89
CA MET A 293 21.30 -6.96 -5.28
C MET A 293 22.10 -5.70 -5.63
N VAL A 294 21.72 -4.55 -5.07
CA VAL A 294 22.39 -3.26 -5.31
C VAL A 294 23.77 -3.23 -4.66
N THR A 295 23.88 -3.70 -3.42
CA THR A 295 25.12 -3.55 -2.65
C THR A 295 26.11 -4.68 -2.88
N GLY A 296 25.64 -5.93 -2.97
CA GLY A 296 26.48 -7.13 -3.16
C GLY A 296 27.56 -7.36 -2.09
N GLN A 297 27.57 -6.57 -1.01
CA GLN A 297 28.66 -6.53 -0.02
C GLN A 297 28.21 -6.80 1.42
N PHE A 298 26.91 -6.72 1.69
CA PHE A 298 26.34 -6.73 3.04
C PHE A 298 25.36 -7.89 3.24
N GLU A 299 25.73 -9.08 2.77
CA GLU A 299 24.87 -10.28 2.78
C GLU A 299 24.39 -10.68 4.18
N SER A 300 25.13 -10.33 5.22
CA SER A 300 24.83 -10.64 6.61
C SER A 300 24.64 -9.41 7.51
N GLY A 301 24.61 -8.22 6.92
CA GLY A 301 24.41 -6.98 7.67
C GLY A 301 22.94 -6.74 8.00
N VAL A 302 22.68 -6.10 9.13
CA VAL A 302 21.34 -5.63 9.48
C VAL A 302 20.90 -4.58 8.47
N PHE A 303 19.81 -4.85 7.75
CA PHE A 303 19.22 -3.89 6.82
C PHE A 303 18.30 -2.90 7.52
N ALA A 304 17.42 -3.41 8.37
CA ALA A 304 16.47 -2.62 9.15
C ALA A 304 16.10 -3.38 10.43
N LYS A 305 15.55 -2.68 11.40
CA LYS A 305 14.95 -3.29 12.59
C LYS A 305 13.47 -3.01 12.59
N GLU A 306 12.66 -4.06 12.64
CA GLU A 306 11.24 -3.94 12.84
C GLU A 306 10.95 -3.60 14.31
N GLN A 307 10.00 -2.71 14.52
CA GLN A 307 9.53 -2.35 15.85
C GLN A 307 8.09 -2.84 16.02
N TRP A 308 7.86 -3.57 17.08
CA TRP A 308 6.59 -4.15 17.44
C TRP A 308 6.09 -3.55 18.75
N ASN A 309 4.81 -3.69 19.07
CA ASN A 309 4.30 -3.35 20.40
C ASN A 309 4.87 -4.28 21.48
N THR A 310 4.70 -3.89 22.73
CA THR A 310 5.29 -4.62 23.88
C THR A 310 4.76 -6.04 24.06
N LYS A 311 3.49 -6.32 23.67
CA LYS A 311 2.89 -7.65 23.70
C LYS A 311 3.56 -8.57 22.70
N LEU A 312 3.66 -8.09 21.46
CA LEU A 312 4.15 -8.88 20.34
C LEU A 312 5.66 -9.13 20.41
N ILE A 313 6.46 -8.14 20.87
CA ILE A 313 7.91 -8.33 21.09
C ILE A 313 8.17 -9.54 21.98
N SER A 314 7.54 -9.62 23.14
CA SER A 314 7.77 -10.71 24.09
C SER A 314 7.44 -12.10 23.49
N TYR A 315 6.39 -12.17 22.67
CA TYR A 315 6.01 -13.39 21.97
C TYR A 315 7.03 -13.77 20.88
N LEU A 316 7.41 -12.81 20.05
CA LEU A 316 8.34 -13.02 18.94
C LEU A 316 9.74 -13.38 19.42
N GLU A 317 10.26 -12.70 20.45
CA GLU A 317 11.55 -13.01 21.05
C GLU A 317 11.60 -14.44 21.62
N LYS A 318 10.53 -14.87 22.29
CA LYS A 318 10.42 -16.24 22.81
C LYS A 318 10.41 -17.29 21.71
N ARG A 319 9.76 -16.98 20.57
CA ARG A 319 9.57 -17.92 19.47
C ARG A 319 10.76 -17.99 18.51
N PHE A 320 11.34 -16.86 18.18
CA PHE A 320 12.35 -16.72 17.13
C PHE A 320 13.73 -16.29 17.67
N GLY A 321 13.82 -15.91 18.94
CA GLY A 321 15.02 -15.31 19.53
C GLY A 321 15.11 -13.80 19.27
N SER A 322 15.75 -13.07 20.19
CA SER A 322 15.85 -11.61 20.12
C SER A 322 16.65 -11.08 18.92
N GLU A 323 17.49 -11.92 18.29
CA GLU A 323 18.29 -11.54 17.12
C GLU A 323 17.56 -11.77 15.79
N SER A 324 16.42 -12.47 15.80
CA SER A 324 15.64 -12.78 14.59
C SER A 324 14.55 -11.76 14.26
N LEU A 325 14.38 -10.74 15.08
CA LEU A 325 13.47 -9.61 14.86
C LEU A 325 14.09 -8.50 13.99
N ILE A 326 14.87 -8.90 12.98
CA ILE A 326 15.64 -7.99 12.15
C ILE A 326 15.28 -8.16 10.69
#